data_48e1efe4f90df78c805644f99eb549b6
#
_entry.id   48e1efe4f90df78c805644f99eb549b6
#
_cell.length_a   1.000
_cell.length_b   1.000
_cell.length_c   1.000
_cell.angle_alpha   90.00
_cell.angle_beta   90.00
_cell.angle_gamma   90.00
#
_symmetry.space_group_name_H-M   'P 1'
#
loop_
_entity.id
_entity.type
_entity.pdbx_description
1 polymer ?
#
loop_
_entity_poly.entity_id
_entity_poly.type
_entity_poly.pdbx_seq_one_letter_code
_entity_poly.pdbx_strand_id
1 'polypeptide(L)'
;MDINKNANLSMLCDYYELTMGNGYFVQGMQDRITYFDIFFRSVPDNGGFAIAAGLEQAIEYVQQLHFDENDIAYLRSRNMFDEGFLQYLRGFRFTGDIWAVPEGTPIFPREPIMTVRAPAIQAQLVETFLLLTLNHQSLIATKANRVVRAAKGRTVLEFGSRRAQGVDAAVDGARAAYIGGCKGTACTLTDQLYGVPAGGTMAHSWVQMFPSEYEAFKAYCETYPDNPTLLVDTYNTLKSGIPNAIRVFNEVLKPRGLTKCGIRLDSGDMTYLTKKARKLLDEAGWQSCKISCSNSLDEYIIEDILNQGAQIDLFGVGERLITAKSEAVFGGVYKLTAIEDENGNIIPKIKISENVGKITNPHFKKVYRFFGNDTGKAIADYLCVYDETVDDSRDLEIFDPQATWKRKRVYNFTAKELLVPIFKNGELVYKLPKLDDIQKYCAEQVDTLWDEVKRFDNPHTYYVDLSQKLWDIKDRLLHEGGRLDR
;
A
#
# COMPACT_ATOMS: atom_id res chain seq x y z
N MET A 1 16.77 13.24 -11.50
CA MET A 1 16.12 11.97 -11.85
C MET A 1 14.90 12.33 -12.65
N ASP A 2 14.82 11.85 -13.85
CA ASP A 2 13.65 12.10 -14.67
C ASP A 2 12.56 11.14 -14.17
N ILE A 3 11.53 11.67 -13.52
CA ILE A 3 10.34 10.91 -13.07
C ILE A 3 9.48 10.57 -14.29
N ASN A 4 10.12 10.41 -15.44
CA ASN A 4 9.41 10.08 -16.66
C ASN A 4 8.97 8.62 -16.59
N LYS A 5 7.69 8.37 -16.78
CA LYS A 5 7.10 7.05 -17.06
C LYS A 5 7.85 6.24 -18.15
N ASN A 6 8.87 6.84 -18.81
CA ASN A 6 9.69 6.27 -19.87
C ASN A 6 11.15 6.02 -19.44
N ALA A 7 11.52 6.15 -18.17
CA ALA A 7 12.87 5.84 -17.71
C ALA A 7 13.11 4.32 -17.82
N ASN A 8 14.20 3.91 -18.48
CA ASN A 8 14.61 2.52 -18.48
C ASN A 8 15.11 2.13 -17.08
N LEU A 9 14.31 1.36 -16.35
CA LEU A 9 14.61 0.87 -15.00
C LEU A 9 15.08 -0.60 -14.99
N SER A 10 15.39 -1.18 -16.14
CA SER A 10 15.76 -2.60 -16.24
C SER A 10 17.01 -2.97 -15.44
N MET A 11 17.92 -1.99 -15.27
CA MET A 11 19.12 -2.15 -14.42
C MET A 11 18.86 -1.90 -12.93
N LEU A 12 17.63 -1.57 -12.52
CA LEU A 12 17.21 -1.52 -11.12
C LEU A 12 16.87 -2.94 -10.65
N CYS A 13 17.89 -3.77 -10.55
CA CYS A 13 17.83 -5.13 -10.08
C CYS A 13 19.02 -5.43 -9.14
N ASP A 14 18.85 -6.34 -8.22
CA ASP A 14 19.95 -6.80 -7.40
C ASP A 14 20.97 -7.55 -8.28
N TYR A 15 22.25 -7.31 -8.06
CA TYR A 15 23.31 -7.84 -8.93
C TYR A 15 23.29 -9.38 -9.02
N TYR A 16 22.83 -10.07 -7.96
CA TYR A 16 22.70 -11.54 -7.99
C TYR A 16 21.68 -12.03 -9.01
N GLU A 17 20.68 -11.22 -9.38
CA GLU A 17 19.70 -11.58 -10.41
C GLU A 17 20.37 -11.74 -11.76
N LEU A 18 21.30 -10.84 -12.09
CA LEU A 18 22.10 -10.91 -13.30
C LEU A 18 23.10 -12.07 -13.26
N THR A 19 23.78 -12.28 -12.13
CA THR A 19 24.77 -13.39 -12.02
C THR A 19 24.09 -14.76 -12.05
N MET A 20 22.93 -14.92 -11.41
CA MET A 20 22.10 -16.12 -11.51
C MET A 20 21.54 -16.28 -12.93
N GLY A 21 21.06 -15.20 -13.56
CA GLY A 21 20.58 -15.20 -14.94
C GLY A 21 21.67 -15.71 -15.92
N ASN A 22 22.88 -15.19 -15.81
CA ASN A 22 24.03 -15.68 -16.56
C ASN A 22 24.33 -17.17 -16.28
N GLY A 23 24.26 -17.57 -14.99
CA GLY A 23 24.45 -18.99 -14.62
C GLY A 23 23.38 -19.88 -15.24
N TYR A 24 22.11 -19.50 -15.21
CA TYR A 24 21.02 -20.24 -15.86
C TYR A 24 21.23 -20.35 -17.37
N PHE A 25 21.67 -19.26 -18.02
CA PHE A 25 21.97 -19.26 -19.45
C PHE A 25 23.08 -20.24 -19.80
N VAL A 26 24.24 -20.17 -19.14
CA VAL A 26 25.39 -21.05 -19.36
C VAL A 26 25.06 -22.53 -19.10
N GLN A 27 24.17 -22.81 -18.17
CA GLN A 27 23.72 -24.19 -17.86
C GLN A 27 22.53 -24.66 -18.73
N GLY A 28 22.08 -23.88 -19.71
CA GLY A 28 20.96 -24.23 -20.58
C GLY A 28 19.61 -24.31 -19.85
N MET A 29 19.45 -23.54 -18.79
CA MET A 29 18.24 -23.52 -17.94
C MET A 29 17.36 -22.27 -18.16
N GLN A 30 17.71 -21.40 -19.11
CA GLN A 30 17.07 -20.11 -19.33
C GLN A 30 15.57 -20.24 -19.60
N ASP A 31 15.12 -21.32 -20.27
CA ASP A 31 13.74 -21.53 -20.70
C ASP A 31 12.92 -22.36 -19.68
N ARG A 32 13.55 -22.79 -18.58
CA ARG A 32 12.87 -23.56 -17.55
C ARG A 32 11.79 -22.72 -16.88
N ILE A 33 10.55 -23.16 -16.95
CA ILE A 33 9.43 -22.45 -16.32
C ILE A 33 9.50 -22.57 -14.80
N THR A 34 9.37 -21.46 -14.14
CA THR A 34 9.45 -21.31 -12.69
C THR A 34 8.24 -20.55 -12.16
N TYR A 35 7.86 -20.80 -10.92
CA TYR A 35 6.78 -20.13 -10.22
C TYR A 35 7.33 -19.46 -8.97
N PHE A 36 7.12 -18.15 -8.86
CA PHE A 36 7.50 -17.37 -7.70
C PHE A 36 6.29 -16.68 -7.09
N ASP A 37 6.22 -16.65 -5.77
CA ASP A 37 5.22 -15.89 -5.05
C ASP A 37 5.85 -14.67 -4.37
N ILE A 38 5.13 -13.55 -4.43
CA ILE A 38 5.32 -12.43 -3.52
C ILE A 38 4.33 -12.57 -2.37
N PHE A 39 4.83 -12.54 -1.14
CA PHE A 39 4.05 -12.56 0.09
C PHE A 39 4.81 -11.86 1.22
N PHE A 40 4.13 -11.54 2.31
CA PHE A 40 4.76 -10.96 3.51
C PHE A 40 4.50 -11.84 4.75
N ARG A 41 5.22 -11.59 5.86
CA ARG A 41 5.23 -12.49 7.02
C ARG A 41 4.48 -11.96 8.24
N SER A 42 4.43 -10.65 8.39
CA SER A 42 3.76 -9.96 9.49
C SER A 42 3.15 -8.65 9.01
N VAL A 43 2.03 -8.28 9.57
CA VAL A 43 1.41 -6.98 9.28
C VAL A 43 2.18 -5.90 10.03
N PRO A 44 2.55 -4.78 9.37
CA PRO A 44 3.18 -3.66 10.04
C PRO A 44 2.37 -3.15 11.24
N ASP A 45 3.07 -2.61 12.25
CA ASP A 45 2.48 -2.10 13.50
C ASP A 45 1.63 -3.15 14.25
N ASN A 46 1.96 -4.43 14.10
CA ASN A 46 1.16 -5.54 14.64
C ASN A 46 -0.34 -5.44 14.29
N GLY A 47 -0.65 -4.89 13.13
CA GLY A 47 -2.02 -4.75 12.64
C GLY A 47 -2.67 -6.08 12.27
N GLY A 48 -3.99 -6.08 12.10
CA GLY A 48 -4.74 -7.28 11.72
C GLY A 48 -4.72 -7.60 10.23
N PHE A 49 -4.40 -6.63 9.36
CA PHE A 49 -4.34 -6.75 7.91
C PHE A 49 -3.49 -5.65 7.30
N ALA A 50 -3.06 -5.85 6.05
CA ALA A 50 -2.45 -4.81 5.23
C ALA A 50 -3.31 -4.52 3.99
N ILE A 51 -2.99 -3.46 3.24
CA ILE A 51 -3.67 -3.09 2.00
C ILE A 51 -2.71 -3.29 0.83
N ALA A 52 -3.11 -4.06 -0.18
CA ALA A 52 -2.33 -4.24 -1.39
C ALA A 52 -2.33 -2.95 -2.22
N ALA A 53 -1.14 -2.49 -2.64
CA ALA A 53 -0.95 -1.35 -3.54
C ALA A 53 0.35 -1.48 -4.32
N GLY A 54 0.48 -0.75 -5.46
CA GLY A 54 1.66 -0.74 -6.32
C GLY A 54 1.53 -1.60 -7.57
N LEU A 55 0.37 -2.18 -7.84
CA LEU A 55 0.17 -3.04 -9.02
C LEU A 55 0.27 -2.25 -10.34
N GLU A 56 -0.21 -1.01 -10.38
CA GLU A 56 -0.12 -0.17 -11.59
C GLU A 56 1.33 0.02 -12.01
N GLN A 57 2.23 0.41 -11.09
CA GLN A 57 3.65 0.63 -11.37
C GLN A 57 4.38 -0.70 -11.69
N ALA A 58 3.98 -1.80 -11.04
CA ALA A 58 4.47 -3.13 -11.38
C ALA A 58 4.12 -3.53 -12.83
N ILE A 59 2.90 -3.24 -13.28
CA ILE A 59 2.46 -3.47 -14.67
C ILE A 59 3.25 -2.61 -15.65
N GLU A 60 3.38 -1.32 -15.39
CA GLU A 60 4.14 -0.38 -16.23
C GLU A 60 5.60 -0.85 -16.38
N TYR A 61 6.24 -1.27 -15.30
CA TYR A 61 7.60 -1.81 -15.32
C TYR A 61 7.73 -3.06 -16.19
N VAL A 62 6.88 -4.06 -15.99
CA VAL A 62 6.93 -5.32 -16.75
C VAL A 62 6.73 -5.08 -18.23
N GLN A 63 5.84 -4.16 -18.63
CA GLN A 63 5.62 -3.78 -20.04
C GLN A 63 6.82 -3.08 -20.67
N GLN A 64 7.59 -2.31 -19.88
CA GLN A 64 8.70 -1.50 -20.36
C GLN A 64 10.06 -2.19 -20.19
N LEU A 65 10.12 -3.33 -19.51
CA LEU A 65 11.37 -4.03 -19.17
C LEU A 65 12.12 -4.45 -20.44
N HIS A 66 13.29 -3.84 -20.67
CA HIS A 66 14.17 -4.10 -21.82
C HIS A 66 15.59 -3.63 -21.49
N PHE A 67 16.59 -4.24 -22.06
CA PHE A 67 17.99 -3.83 -21.92
C PHE A 67 18.46 -3.12 -23.18
N ASP A 68 18.94 -1.89 -23.03
CA ASP A 68 19.48 -1.09 -24.13
C ASP A 68 20.97 -1.32 -24.36
N GLU A 69 21.55 -0.70 -25.40
CA GLU A 69 22.98 -0.86 -25.72
C GLU A 69 23.92 -0.32 -24.65
N ASN A 70 23.48 0.68 -23.84
CA ASN A 70 24.29 1.19 -22.72
C ASN A 70 24.33 0.18 -21.59
N ASP A 71 23.19 -0.47 -21.28
CA ASP A 71 23.11 -1.54 -20.30
C ASP A 71 24.01 -2.71 -20.68
N ILE A 72 23.92 -3.15 -21.94
CA ILE A 72 24.75 -4.25 -22.47
C ILE A 72 26.24 -3.87 -22.47
N ALA A 73 26.61 -2.66 -22.86
CA ALA A 73 27.99 -2.20 -22.82
C ALA A 73 28.54 -2.15 -21.37
N TYR A 74 27.73 -1.67 -20.42
CA TYR A 74 28.08 -1.68 -19.01
C TYR A 74 28.31 -3.11 -18.49
N LEU A 75 27.35 -4.02 -18.72
CA LEU A 75 27.46 -5.41 -18.28
C LEU A 75 28.70 -6.10 -18.90
N ARG A 76 28.96 -5.88 -20.18
CA ARG A 76 30.17 -6.39 -20.86
C ARG A 76 31.45 -5.88 -20.21
N SER A 77 31.50 -4.62 -19.81
CA SER A 77 32.67 -4.04 -19.14
C SER A 77 33.01 -4.70 -17.79
N ARG A 78 32.05 -5.43 -17.19
CA ARG A 78 32.29 -6.18 -15.94
C ARG A 78 33.09 -7.45 -16.15
N ASN A 79 33.29 -7.92 -17.41
CA ASN A 79 34.10 -9.10 -17.78
C ASN A 79 33.72 -10.38 -17.04
N MET A 80 32.44 -10.59 -16.68
CA MET A 80 31.99 -11.76 -15.96
C MET A 80 30.70 -12.39 -16.51
N PHE A 81 30.13 -11.80 -17.55
CA PHE A 81 28.93 -12.30 -18.20
C PHE A 81 29.27 -12.93 -19.55
N ASP A 82 28.64 -14.08 -19.86
CA ASP A 82 28.77 -14.73 -21.17
C ASP A 82 28.19 -13.85 -22.27
N GLU A 83 28.84 -13.81 -23.45
CA GLU A 83 28.39 -12.97 -24.56
C GLU A 83 27.02 -13.42 -25.09
N GLY A 84 26.72 -14.72 -25.04
CA GLY A 84 25.40 -15.25 -25.40
C GLY A 84 24.31 -14.76 -24.43
N PHE A 85 24.62 -14.67 -23.12
CA PHE A 85 23.72 -14.09 -22.15
C PHE A 85 23.47 -12.59 -22.42
N LEU A 86 24.52 -11.83 -22.78
CA LEU A 86 24.36 -10.42 -23.16
C LEU A 86 23.48 -10.26 -24.41
N GLN A 87 23.61 -11.17 -25.39
CA GLN A 87 22.73 -11.20 -26.57
C GLN A 87 21.28 -11.56 -26.19
N TYR A 88 21.10 -12.49 -25.24
CA TYR A 88 19.77 -12.81 -24.69
C TYR A 88 19.12 -11.56 -24.05
N LEU A 89 19.85 -10.82 -23.23
CA LEU A 89 19.36 -9.59 -22.60
C LEU A 89 19.01 -8.50 -23.63
N ARG A 90 19.79 -8.36 -24.71
CA ARG A 90 19.49 -7.42 -25.81
C ARG A 90 18.12 -7.70 -26.45
N GLY A 91 17.74 -8.95 -26.55
CA GLY A 91 16.44 -9.39 -27.07
C GLY A 91 15.35 -9.55 -26.01
N PHE A 92 15.62 -9.16 -24.77
CA PHE A 92 14.75 -9.45 -23.64
C PHE A 92 13.36 -8.84 -23.81
N ARG A 93 12.34 -9.66 -23.57
CA ARG A 93 10.94 -9.27 -23.34
C ARG A 93 10.36 -10.23 -22.33
N PHE A 94 9.52 -9.72 -21.44
CA PHE A 94 8.78 -10.58 -20.53
C PHE A 94 7.70 -11.35 -21.33
N THR A 95 7.69 -12.67 -21.21
CA THR A 95 6.75 -13.55 -21.92
C THR A 95 5.97 -14.47 -20.96
N GLY A 96 6.11 -14.24 -19.66
CA GLY A 96 5.47 -15.05 -18.62
C GLY A 96 4.03 -14.64 -18.33
N ASP A 97 3.49 -15.29 -17.33
CA ASP A 97 2.16 -15.04 -16.76
C ASP A 97 2.32 -14.40 -15.36
N ILE A 98 1.44 -13.49 -15.02
CA ILE A 98 1.37 -12.90 -13.67
C ILE A 98 -0.07 -12.89 -13.21
N TRP A 99 -0.29 -13.32 -11.98
CA TRP A 99 -1.54 -13.15 -11.24
C TRP A 99 -1.25 -12.29 -10.01
N ALA A 100 -2.18 -11.41 -9.66
CA ALA A 100 -2.05 -10.58 -8.47
C ALA A 100 -3.41 -10.28 -7.84
N VAL A 101 -3.42 -9.91 -6.57
CA VAL A 101 -4.60 -9.33 -5.94
C VAL A 101 -4.82 -7.90 -6.46
N PRO A 102 -6.05 -7.47 -6.72
CA PRO A 102 -6.34 -6.07 -7.08
C PRO A 102 -5.89 -5.09 -5.99
N GLU A 103 -5.43 -3.90 -6.39
CA GLU A 103 -5.12 -2.84 -5.43
C GLU A 103 -6.32 -2.48 -4.56
N GLY A 104 -6.06 -2.13 -3.31
CA GLY A 104 -7.10 -1.87 -2.31
C GLY A 104 -7.62 -3.12 -1.59
N THR A 105 -7.21 -4.32 -2.00
CA THR A 105 -7.59 -5.56 -1.31
C THR A 105 -6.89 -5.64 0.06
N PRO A 106 -7.62 -5.88 1.17
CA PRO A 106 -6.99 -6.31 2.42
C PRO A 106 -6.27 -7.65 2.24
N ILE A 107 -5.03 -7.72 2.66
CA ILE A 107 -4.15 -8.89 2.51
C ILE A 107 -3.59 -9.32 3.86
N PHE A 108 -3.27 -10.62 3.97
CA PHE A 108 -2.82 -11.23 5.21
C PHE A 108 -1.47 -11.93 5.05
N PRO A 109 -0.73 -12.17 6.13
CA PRO A 109 0.57 -12.84 6.07
C PRO A 109 0.48 -14.25 5.46
N ARG A 110 1.52 -14.60 4.66
CA ARG A 110 1.76 -15.95 4.10
C ARG A 110 0.84 -16.37 2.94
N GLU A 111 -0.05 -15.52 2.50
CA GLU A 111 -0.76 -15.72 1.24
C GLU A 111 -0.03 -15.01 0.09
N PRO A 112 -0.01 -15.58 -1.13
CA PRO A 112 0.54 -14.88 -2.28
C PRO A 112 -0.32 -13.66 -2.62
N ILE A 113 0.33 -12.49 -2.70
CA ILE A 113 -0.28 -11.26 -3.22
C ILE A 113 -0.02 -11.10 -4.72
N MET A 114 1.01 -11.77 -5.21
CA MET A 114 1.34 -11.89 -6.64
C MET A 114 2.04 -13.22 -6.88
N THR A 115 1.71 -13.89 -8.00
CA THR A 115 2.43 -15.06 -8.49
C THR A 115 2.94 -14.78 -9.89
N VAL A 116 4.23 -15.03 -10.13
CA VAL A 116 4.90 -14.93 -11.42
C VAL A 116 5.24 -16.32 -11.92
N ARG A 117 4.75 -16.69 -13.11
CA ARG A 117 5.11 -17.90 -13.86
C ARG A 117 5.85 -17.48 -15.11
N ALA A 118 7.14 -17.76 -15.20
CA ALA A 118 7.94 -17.35 -16.35
C ALA A 118 9.20 -18.22 -16.50
N PRO A 119 9.87 -18.15 -17.67
CA PRO A 119 11.22 -18.68 -17.83
C PRO A 119 12.16 -18.16 -16.76
N ALA A 120 13.08 -19.00 -16.28
CA ALA A 120 13.87 -18.76 -15.07
C ALA A 120 14.57 -17.38 -15.02
N ILE A 121 15.18 -16.95 -16.13
CA ILE A 121 15.85 -15.63 -16.18
C ILE A 121 14.82 -14.50 -16.08
N GLN A 122 13.70 -14.62 -16.76
CA GLN A 122 12.66 -13.59 -16.76
C GLN A 122 12.01 -13.44 -15.38
N ALA A 123 11.69 -14.57 -14.75
CA ALA A 123 11.14 -14.57 -13.39
C ALA A 123 12.12 -13.98 -12.37
N GLN A 124 13.43 -14.17 -12.57
CA GLN A 124 14.45 -13.65 -11.66
C GLN A 124 14.61 -12.12 -11.80
N LEU A 125 14.65 -11.60 -13.03
CA LEU A 125 14.95 -10.18 -13.32
C LEU A 125 13.83 -9.20 -12.92
N VAL A 126 12.67 -9.67 -12.53
CA VAL A 126 11.58 -8.80 -12.06
C VAL A 126 11.51 -8.67 -10.53
N GLU A 127 12.29 -9.46 -9.79
CA GLU A 127 12.21 -9.57 -8.32
C GLU A 127 12.33 -8.22 -7.63
N THR A 128 13.45 -7.53 -7.84
CA THR A 128 13.78 -6.31 -7.08
C THR A 128 12.75 -5.21 -7.30
N PHE A 129 12.36 -4.94 -8.53
CA PHE A 129 11.39 -3.87 -8.81
C PHE A 129 10.00 -4.19 -8.27
N LEU A 130 9.52 -5.41 -8.48
CA LEU A 130 8.22 -5.83 -7.94
C LEU A 130 8.17 -5.72 -6.43
N LEU A 131 9.24 -6.17 -5.74
CA LEU A 131 9.32 -6.05 -4.28
C LEU A 131 9.41 -4.61 -3.81
N LEU A 132 10.26 -3.79 -4.44
CA LEU A 132 10.41 -2.37 -4.11
C LEU A 132 9.06 -1.64 -4.14
N THR A 133 8.32 -1.83 -5.24
CA THR A 133 7.06 -1.14 -5.50
C THR A 133 5.94 -1.63 -4.59
N LEU A 134 5.72 -2.94 -4.52
CA LEU A 134 4.64 -3.52 -3.70
C LEU A 134 4.89 -3.32 -2.21
N ASN A 135 6.14 -3.45 -1.74
CA ASN A 135 6.49 -3.20 -0.34
C ASN A 135 6.19 -1.76 0.08
N HIS A 136 6.71 -0.79 -0.69
CA HIS A 136 6.55 0.62 -0.35
C HIS A 136 5.08 1.05 -0.38
N GLN A 137 4.38 0.79 -1.49
CA GLN A 137 3.02 1.28 -1.64
C GLN A 137 2.04 0.55 -0.71
N SER A 138 2.19 -0.77 -0.50
CA SER A 138 1.35 -1.50 0.46
C SER A 138 1.58 -1.02 1.90
N LEU A 139 2.83 -0.72 2.27
CA LEU A 139 3.15 -0.15 3.59
C LEU A 139 2.44 1.19 3.81
N ILE A 140 2.55 2.11 2.84
CA ILE A 140 1.95 3.44 2.97
C ILE A 140 0.42 3.40 2.90
N ALA A 141 -0.16 2.58 2.02
CA ALA A 141 -1.61 2.38 1.96
C ALA A 141 -2.15 1.81 3.28
N THR A 142 -1.44 0.85 3.88
CA THR A 142 -1.79 0.27 5.18
C THR A 142 -1.73 1.33 6.28
N LYS A 143 -0.65 2.13 6.35
CA LYS A 143 -0.51 3.21 7.34
C LYS A 143 -1.59 4.26 7.17
N ALA A 144 -1.87 4.68 5.93
CA ALA A 144 -2.94 5.63 5.62
C ALA A 144 -4.31 5.11 6.05
N ASN A 145 -4.62 3.83 5.80
CA ASN A 145 -5.88 3.23 6.21
C ASN A 145 -6.05 3.23 7.74
N ARG A 146 -4.98 2.97 8.51
CA ARG A 146 -5.00 3.08 9.98
C ARG A 146 -5.32 4.51 10.42
N VAL A 147 -4.63 5.50 9.85
CA VAL A 147 -4.84 6.93 10.15
C VAL A 147 -6.27 7.37 9.81
N VAL A 148 -6.78 6.98 8.64
CA VAL A 148 -8.15 7.32 8.19
C VAL A 148 -9.20 6.71 9.11
N ARG A 149 -9.04 5.46 9.54
CA ARG A 149 -9.97 4.83 10.49
C ARG A 149 -9.94 5.53 11.86
N ALA A 150 -8.76 5.90 12.35
CA ALA A 150 -8.60 6.65 13.59
C ALA A 150 -9.30 8.02 13.55
N ALA A 151 -9.40 8.63 12.38
CA ALA A 151 -10.07 9.92 12.19
C ALA A 151 -11.62 9.84 12.30
N LYS A 152 -12.20 8.64 12.43
CA LYS A 152 -13.65 8.42 12.69
C LYS A 152 -14.54 9.24 11.74
N GLY A 153 -14.30 9.09 10.42
CA GLY A 153 -15.07 9.75 9.35
C GLY A 153 -14.66 11.19 9.03
N ARG A 154 -13.68 11.76 9.72
CA ARG A 154 -13.13 13.09 9.38
C ARG A 154 -12.19 13.00 8.19
N THR A 155 -12.05 14.08 7.45
CA THR A 155 -11.16 14.15 6.30
C THR A 155 -9.69 14.03 6.73
N VAL A 156 -8.95 13.18 6.03
CA VAL A 156 -7.48 13.08 6.17
C VAL A 156 -6.85 13.46 4.84
N LEU A 157 -5.86 14.36 4.88
CA LEU A 157 -5.00 14.71 3.75
C LEU A 157 -3.57 14.27 4.03
N GLU A 158 -2.92 13.74 3.02
CA GLU A 158 -1.50 13.39 3.07
C GLU A 158 -0.64 14.66 2.91
N PHE A 159 0.16 15.02 3.92
CA PHE A 159 1.00 16.24 3.94
C PHE A 159 2.49 15.94 4.11
N GLY A 160 2.94 14.77 3.68
CA GLY A 160 4.27 14.25 3.97
C GLY A 160 5.31 14.37 2.86
N SER A 161 4.98 14.84 1.65
CA SER A 161 5.87 14.80 0.48
C SER A 161 7.32 15.21 0.76
N ARG A 162 7.52 16.34 1.49
CA ARG A 162 8.85 16.85 1.86
C ARG A 162 9.60 16.00 2.90
N ARG A 163 9.00 14.95 3.43
CA ARG A 163 9.55 14.02 4.43
C ARG A 163 9.75 12.60 3.87
N ALA A 164 9.31 12.34 2.63
CA ALA A 164 9.48 11.05 1.99
C ALA A 164 10.97 10.75 1.67
N GLN A 165 11.30 9.47 1.53
CA GLN A 165 12.66 9.01 1.23
C GLN A 165 12.95 9.01 -0.29
N GLY A 166 12.77 10.12 -0.92
CA GLY A 166 13.01 10.32 -2.35
C GLY A 166 11.78 10.76 -3.11
N VAL A 167 11.97 11.08 -4.39
CA VAL A 167 10.94 11.67 -5.23
C VAL A 167 9.82 10.68 -5.49
N ASP A 168 10.17 9.46 -5.91
CA ASP A 168 9.20 8.40 -6.19
C ASP A 168 8.42 8.03 -4.92
N ALA A 169 9.10 7.98 -3.77
CA ALA A 169 8.44 7.74 -2.49
C ALA A 169 7.44 8.84 -2.10
N ALA A 170 7.67 10.09 -2.50
CA ALA A 170 6.70 11.17 -2.29
C ALA A 170 5.48 11.01 -3.20
N VAL A 171 5.69 10.69 -4.47
CA VAL A 171 4.64 10.61 -5.49
C VAL A 171 3.81 9.34 -5.32
N ASP A 172 4.45 8.18 -5.30
CA ASP A 172 3.78 6.89 -5.18
C ASP A 172 3.24 6.66 -3.76
N GLY A 173 3.92 7.22 -2.75
CA GLY A 173 3.41 7.20 -1.38
C GLY A 173 2.13 8.00 -1.22
N ALA A 174 2.01 9.17 -1.87
CA ALA A 174 0.77 9.94 -1.86
C ALA A 174 -0.36 9.22 -2.61
N ARG A 175 -0.05 8.55 -3.74
CA ARG A 175 -1.00 7.67 -4.45
C ARG A 175 -1.47 6.52 -3.53
N ALA A 176 -0.55 5.85 -2.88
CA ALA A 176 -0.85 4.76 -1.96
C ALA A 176 -1.68 5.23 -0.75
N ALA A 177 -1.38 6.42 -0.20
CA ALA A 177 -2.17 7.02 0.87
C ALA A 177 -3.62 7.31 0.42
N TYR A 178 -3.81 7.72 -0.84
CA TYR A 178 -5.14 7.90 -1.41
C TYR A 178 -5.89 6.56 -1.50
N ILE A 179 -5.26 5.49 -1.96
CA ILE A 179 -5.85 4.13 -1.93
C ILE A 179 -6.27 3.76 -0.50
N GLY A 180 -5.43 4.06 0.50
CA GLY A 180 -5.71 3.82 1.92
C GLY A 180 -6.85 4.65 2.51
N GLY A 181 -7.38 5.65 1.76
CA GLY A 181 -8.56 6.43 2.12
C GLY A 181 -8.33 7.93 2.38
N CYS A 182 -7.10 8.45 2.27
CA CYS A 182 -6.85 9.88 2.29
C CYS A 182 -7.61 10.57 1.15
N LYS A 183 -8.12 11.78 1.38
CA LYS A 183 -8.96 12.50 0.41
C LYS A 183 -8.18 13.43 -0.52
N GLY A 184 -6.86 13.49 -0.37
CA GLY A 184 -5.98 14.31 -1.19
C GLY A 184 -4.58 14.35 -0.61
N THR A 185 -3.71 15.09 -1.26
CA THR A 185 -2.28 15.21 -0.93
C THR A 185 -1.79 16.65 -1.04
N ALA A 186 -0.67 16.97 -0.40
CA ALA A 186 0.09 18.20 -0.66
C ALA A 186 1.04 18.07 -1.87
N CYS A 187 1.15 16.89 -2.49
CA CYS A 187 2.04 16.64 -3.61
C CYS A 187 1.38 17.00 -4.95
N THR A 188 1.69 18.16 -5.47
CA THR A 188 1.13 18.64 -6.76
C THR A 188 1.44 17.69 -7.93
N LEU A 189 2.62 17.04 -7.92
CA LEU A 189 2.99 16.11 -8.96
C LEU A 189 2.11 14.85 -8.95
N THR A 190 1.70 14.37 -7.77
CA THR A 190 0.78 13.23 -7.66
C THR A 190 -0.61 13.57 -8.20
N ASP A 191 -1.08 14.80 -8.02
CA ASP A 191 -2.32 15.27 -8.67
C ASP A 191 -2.18 15.25 -10.19
N GLN A 192 -1.10 15.84 -10.71
CA GLN A 192 -0.85 15.88 -12.15
C GLN A 192 -0.76 14.49 -12.80
N LEU A 193 -0.12 13.52 -12.14
CA LEU A 193 0.11 12.19 -12.71
C LEU A 193 -1.06 11.23 -12.51
N TYR A 194 -1.70 11.27 -11.34
CA TYR A 194 -2.69 10.27 -10.93
C TYR A 194 -4.06 10.84 -10.62
N GLY A 195 -4.24 12.17 -10.68
CA GLY A 195 -5.51 12.82 -10.35
C GLY A 195 -5.86 12.80 -8.87
N VAL A 196 -4.89 12.56 -7.97
CA VAL A 196 -5.11 12.67 -6.52
C VAL A 196 -5.27 14.14 -6.15
N PRO A 197 -6.43 14.61 -5.63
CA PRO A 197 -6.67 16.02 -5.44
C PRO A 197 -5.58 16.70 -4.59
N ALA A 198 -4.87 17.69 -5.17
CA ALA A 198 -3.91 18.47 -4.41
C ALA A 198 -4.61 19.48 -3.52
N GLY A 199 -4.15 19.59 -2.28
CA GLY A 199 -4.68 20.52 -1.29
C GLY A 199 -3.59 21.09 -0.40
N GLY A 200 -3.80 22.30 0.04
CA GLY A 200 -2.90 23.01 0.93
C GLY A 200 -3.49 24.35 1.35
N THR A 201 -2.83 24.98 2.30
CA THR A 201 -3.23 26.30 2.78
C THR A 201 -2.05 27.26 2.62
N MET A 202 -1.51 27.75 3.71
CA MET A 202 -0.33 28.60 3.75
C MET A 202 0.70 28.03 4.73
N ALA A 203 1.94 28.49 4.64
CA ALA A 203 2.96 28.28 5.66
C ALA A 203 3.05 29.52 6.57
N HIS A 204 3.71 29.38 7.73
CA HIS A 204 3.97 30.51 8.63
C HIS A 204 4.71 31.67 7.95
N SER A 205 5.56 31.36 6.96
CA SER A 205 6.27 32.41 6.17
C SER A 205 5.33 33.34 5.43
N TRP A 206 4.14 32.88 4.97
CA TRP A 206 3.14 33.78 4.41
C TRP A 206 2.74 34.85 5.42
N VAL A 207 2.41 34.44 6.66
CA VAL A 207 2.02 35.39 7.72
C VAL A 207 3.14 36.35 8.04
N GLN A 208 4.39 35.87 8.08
CA GLN A 208 5.58 36.65 8.41
C GLN A 208 6.00 37.66 7.32
N MET A 209 5.56 37.49 6.07
CA MET A 209 5.83 38.40 4.95
C MET A 209 5.01 39.71 5.02
N PHE A 210 3.97 39.75 5.84
CA PHE A 210 3.10 40.91 5.99
C PHE A 210 3.43 41.68 7.26
N PRO A 211 3.11 43.00 7.32
CA PRO A 211 3.34 43.81 8.52
C PRO A 211 2.59 43.31 9.75
N SER A 212 1.46 42.62 9.56
CA SER A 212 0.70 42.03 10.65
C SER A 212 -0.02 40.73 10.18
N GLU A 213 -0.34 39.90 11.15
CA GLU A 213 -1.13 38.66 10.93
C GLU A 213 -2.52 38.98 10.34
N TYR A 214 -3.14 40.06 10.77
CA TYR A 214 -4.40 40.56 10.22
C TYR A 214 -4.30 40.84 8.70
N GLU A 215 -3.27 41.58 8.27
CA GLU A 215 -3.05 41.91 6.86
C GLU A 215 -2.75 40.67 6.02
N ALA A 216 -2.00 39.71 6.56
CA ALA A 216 -1.74 38.43 5.90
C ALA A 216 -3.02 37.63 5.68
N PHE A 217 -3.87 37.57 6.69
CA PHE A 217 -5.15 36.83 6.61
C PHE A 217 -6.13 37.53 5.68
N LYS A 218 -6.18 38.87 5.71
CA LYS A 218 -7.01 39.69 4.82
C LYS A 218 -6.61 39.45 3.36
N ALA A 219 -5.34 39.57 3.04
CA ALA A 219 -4.82 39.35 1.70
C ALA A 219 -5.13 37.92 1.20
N TYR A 220 -5.02 36.92 2.06
CA TYR A 220 -5.35 35.53 1.69
C TYR A 220 -6.83 35.35 1.40
N CYS A 221 -7.73 35.88 2.24
CA CYS A 221 -9.18 35.79 2.03
C CYS A 221 -9.65 36.63 0.81
N GLU A 222 -8.97 37.71 0.47
CA GLU A 222 -9.25 38.48 -0.74
C GLU A 222 -8.85 37.74 -2.01
N THR A 223 -7.73 37.00 -1.96
CA THR A 223 -7.18 36.24 -3.07
C THR A 223 -7.94 34.92 -3.29
N TYR A 224 -8.31 34.21 -2.21
CA TYR A 224 -8.96 32.92 -2.23
C TYR A 224 -10.27 32.92 -1.43
N PRO A 225 -11.30 33.66 -1.86
CA PRO A 225 -12.48 33.93 -1.03
C PRO A 225 -13.40 32.73 -0.84
N ASP A 226 -13.39 31.74 -1.74
CA ASP A 226 -14.40 30.67 -1.76
C ASP A 226 -14.29 29.69 -0.59
N ASN A 227 -13.07 29.41 -0.12
CA ASN A 227 -12.84 28.53 1.02
C ASN A 227 -11.44 28.77 1.65
N PRO A 228 -11.14 29.97 2.17
CA PRO A 228 -9.86 30.25 2.78
C PRO A 228 -9.68 29.48 4.09
N THR A 229 -8.49 28.89 4.27
CA THR A 229 -8.08 28.29 5.55
C THR A 229 -6.87 29.02 6.08
N LEU A 230 -7.01 29.66 7.23
CA LEU A 230 -6.02 30.53 7.84
C LEU A 230 -5.20 29.80 8.90
N LEU A 231 -3.87 29.91 8.83
CA LEU A 231 -2.93 29.33 9.80
C LEU A 231 -2.79 30.25 10.99
N VAL A 232 -3.41 29.91 12.12
CA VAL A 232 -3.68 30.84 13.24
C VAL A 232 -2.69 30.74 14.40
N ASP A 233 -1.65 29.92 14.27
CA ASP A 233 -0.69 29.65 15.36
C ASP A 233 0.74 30.17 15.06
N THR A 234 0.87 31.17 14.19
CA THR A 234 2.17 31.77 13.88
C THR A 234 2.76 32.48 15.09
N TYR A 235 1.94 33.18 15.88
CA TYR A 235 2.37 33.92 17.07
C TYR A 235 1.63 33.45 18.33
N ASN A 236 0.34 33.77 18.46
CA ASN A 236 -0.48 33.35 19.58
C ASN A 236 -1.88 32.96 19.11
N THR A 237 -2.17 31.67 19.13
CA THR A 237 -3.42 31.11 18.62
C THR A 237 -4.66 31.77 19.19
N LEU A 238 -4.75 31.92 20.53
CA LEU A 238 -5.98 32.36 21.20
C LEU A 238 -6.08 33.87 21.36
N LYS A 239 -4.93 34.59 21.49
CA LYS A 239 -4.93 36.04 21.73
C LYS A 239 -4.81 36.88 20.45
N SER A 240 -4.32 36.28 19.36
CA SER A 240 -4.06 37.00 18.10
C SER A 240 -4.64 36.22 16.89
N GLY A 241 -4.24 34.97 16.64
CA GLY A 241 -4.58 34.25 15.43
C GLY A 241 -6.09 34.08 15.20
N ILE A 242 -6.81 33.48 16.15
CA ILE A 242 -8.26 33.28 16.02
C ILE A 242 -9.02 34.63 16.03
N PRO A 243 -8.73 35.60 16.91
CA PRO A 243 -9.37 36.90 16.84
C PRO A 243 -9.17 37.63 15.49
N ASN A 244 -7.95 37.61 14.92
CA ASN A 244 -7.68 38.22 13.62
C ASN A 244 -8.38 37.44 12.48
N ALA A 245 -8.45 36.10 12.53
CA ALA A 245 -9.18 35.29 11.57
C ALA A 245 -10.69 35.66 11.58
N ILE A 246 -11.31 35.71 12.76
CA ILE A 246 -12.71 36.10 12.93
C ILE A 246 -12.97 37.52 12.40
N ARG A 247 -12.06 38.46 12.71
CA ARG A 247 -12.16 39.81 12.20
C ARG A 247 -12.14 39.85 10.68
N VAL A 248 -11.20 39.15 10.04
CA VAL A 248 -11.10 39.08 8.57
C VAL A 248 -12.32 38.40 7.96
N PHE A 249 -12.80 37.32 8.55
CA PHE A 249 -14.02 36.68 8.07
C PHE A 249 -15.23 37.60 8.10
N ASN A 250 -15.37 38.44 9.16
CA ASN A 250 -16.44 39.42 9.26
C ASN A 250 -16.30 40.56 8.26
N GLU A 251 -15.06 41.03 7.99
CA GLU A 251 -14.80 42.18 7.11
C GLU A 251 -14.72 41.81 5.63
N VAL A 252 -14.30 40.57 5.28
CA VAL A 252 -14.04 40.16 3.90
C VAL A 252 -15.08 39.15 3.37
N LEU A 253 -15.39 38.11 4.13
CA LEU A 253 -16.27 37.04 3.67
C LEU A 253 -17.75 37.35 3.88
N LYS A 254 -18.11 37.81 5.08
CA LYS A 254 -19.51 38.06 5.45
C LYS A 254 -20.21 39.06 4.55
N PRO A 255 -19.59 40.22 4.17
CA PRO A 255 -20.23 41.14 3.24
C PRO A 255 -20.45 40.62 1.84
N ARG A 256 -19.68 39.56 1.45
CA ARG A 256 -19.82 38.86 0.16
C ARG A 256 -20.81 37.68 0.23
N GLY A 257 -21.44 37.45 1.37
CA GLY A 257 -22.33 36.29 1.59
C GLY A 257 -21.62 34.95 1.64
N LEU A 258 -20.27 34.93 1.83
CA LEU A 258 -19.47 33.70 1.88
C LEU A 258 -19.39 33.19 3.32
N THR A 259 -19.65 31.91 3.50
CA THR A 259 -19.68 31.25 4.82
C THR A 259 -18.70 30.09 4.95
N LYS A 260 -18.12 29.65 3.82
CA LYS A 260 -17.11 28.59 3.82
C LYS A 260 -15.75 29.17 4.19
N CYS A 261 -15.20 28.71 5.30
CA CYS A 261 -13.87 29.11 5.75
C CYS A 261 -13.31 28.04 6.69
N GLY A 262 -12.02 28.14 6.99
CA GLY A 262 -11.37 27.24 7.94
C GLY A 262 -10.22 27.96 8.68
N ILE A 263 -9.84 27.36 9.80
CA ILE A 263 -8.59 27.68 10.50
C ILE A 263 -7.75 26.40 10.57
N ARG A 264 -6.42 26.58 10.63
CA ARG A 264 -5.47 25.49 10.80
C ARG A 264 -4.58 25.75 12.00
N LEU A 265 -4.39 24.68 12.78
CA LEU A 265 -3.51 24.58 13.93
C LEU A 265 -2.39 23.59 13.60
N ASP A 266 -1.13 24.01 13.74
CA ASP A 266 0.05 23.20 13.42
C ASP A 266 0.93 22.96 14.65
N SER A 267 0.57 23.54 15.82
CA SER A 267 1.36 23.48 17.05
C SER A 267 0.50 23.58 18.32
N GLY A 268 1.07 23.17 19.45
CA GLY A 268 0.43 23.24 20.77
C GLY A 268 -0.46 22.05 21.10
N ASP A 269 -1.20 22.13 22.19
CA ASP A 269 -2.15 21.09 22.60
C ASP A 269 -3.42 21.17 21.76
N MET A 270 -3.58 20.21 20.85
CA MET A 270 -4.67 20.20 19.88
C MET A 270 -6.03 20.03 20.55
N THR A 271 -6.13 19.24 21.63
CA THR A 271 -7.39 19.06 22.35
C THR A 271 -7.84 20.35 22.99
N TYR A 272 -6.97 21.02 23.73
CA TYR A 272 -7.26 22.28 24.38
C TYR A 272 -7.56 23.40 23.37
N LEU A 273 -6.66 23.57 22.39
CA LEU A 273 -6.76 24.68 21.44
C LEU A 273 -8.00 24.57 20.55
N THR A 274 -8.35 23.37 20.06
CA THR A 274 -9.50 23.22 19.18
C THR A 274 -10.82 23.42 19.91
N LYS A 275 -10.94 23.02 21.18
CA LYS A 275 -12.12 23.31 22.01
C LYS A 275 -12.29 24.83 22.23
N LYS A 276 -11.21 25.54 22.52
CA LYS A 276 -11.24 27.00 22.66
C LYS A 276 -11.54 27.70 21.35
N ALA A 277 -10.90 27.25 20.24
CA ALA A 277 -11.14 27.77 18.91
C ALA A 277 -12.61 27.63 18.50
N ARG A 278 -13.18 26.44 18.69
CA ARG A 278 -14.59 26.18 18.36
C ARG A 278 -15.52 27.12 19.12
N LYS A 279 -15.29 27.29 20.43
CA LYS A 279 -16.07 28.24 21.24
C LYS A 279 -16.00 29.67 20.72
N LEU A 280 -14.81 30.19 20.45
CA LEU A 280 -14.63 31.56 19.94
C LEU A 280 -15.28 31.75 18.55
N LEU A 281 -15.16 30.78 17.68
CA LEU A 281 -15.77 30.81 16.35
C LEU A 281 -17.32 30.79 16.44
N ASP A 282 -17.89 29.96 17.33
CA ASP A 282 -19.33 29.86 17.54
C ASP A 282 -19.92 31.14 18.12
N GLU A 283 -19.23 31.73 19.13
CA GLU A 283 -19.62 33.02 19.73
C GLU A 283 -19.59 34.18 18.73
N ALA A 284 -18.70 34.09 17.73
CA ALA A 284 -18.59 35.06 16.64
C ALA A 284 -19.56 34.80 15.46
N GLY A 285 -20.38 33.74 15.51
CA GLY A 285 -21.31 33.39 14.45
C GLY A 285 -20.72 32.57 13.29
N TRP A 286 -19.55 31.94 13.48
CA TRP A 286 -18.84 31.14 12.48
C TRP A 286 -18.89 29.63 12.78
N GLN A 287 -20.09 29.09 13.06
CA GLN A 287 -20.30 27.67 13.35
C GLN A 287 -19.90 26.75 12.18
N SER A 288 -19.97 27.27 10.96
CA SER A 288 -19.59 26.54 9.73
C SER A 288 -18.09 26.48 9.48
N CYS A 289 -17.30 27.32 10.19
CA CYS A 289 -15.85 27.37 10.03
C CYS A 289 -15.21 26.03 10.42
N LYS A 290 -14.41 25.45 9.50
CA LYS A 290 -13.74 24.18 9.70
C LYS A 290 -12.45 24.34 10.49
N ILE A 291 -12.15 23.38 11.37
CA ILE A 291 -10.92 23.33 12.13
C ILE A 291 -10.05 22.22 11.60
N SER A 292 -8.88 22.56 11.07
CA SER A 292 -7.88 21.64 10.58
C SER A 292 -6.71 21.53 11.55
N CYS A 293 -6.20 20.32 11.76
CA CYS A 293 -5.00 20.08 12.57
C CYS A 293 -3.93 19.36 11.75
N SER A 294 -2.68 19.73 11.96
CA SER A 294 -1.51 19.09 11.38
C SER A 294 -0.37 19.04 12.40
N ASN A 295 0.76 18.40 12.04
CA ASN A 295 1.95 18.22 12.86
C ASN A 295 1.95 16.96 13.74
N SER A 296 2.92 16.08 13.46
CA SER A 296 3.30 14.88 14.25
C SER A 296 2.15 13.89 14.55
N LEU A 297 1.11 13.89 13.72
CA LEU A 297 -0.06 13.04 13.87
C LEU A 297 0.18 11.63 13.33
N ASP A 298 -0.36 10.65 14.05
CA ASP A 298 -0.54 9.26 13.64
C ASP A 298 -1.89 8.74 14.15
N GLU A 299 -2.21 7.48 13.87
CA GLU A 299 -3.47 6.86 14.27
C GLU A 299 -3.72 6.90 15.78
N TYR A 300 -2.70 6.71 16.60
CA TYR A 300 -2.84 6.68 18.06
C TYR A 300 -3.10 8.08 18.62
N ILE A 301 -2.34 9.07 18.16
CA ILE A 301 -2.52 10.46 18.58
C ILE A 301 -3.89 10.97 18.12
N ILE A 302 -4.30 10.67 16.88
CA ILE A 302 -5.62 11.09 16.39
C ILE A 302 -6.73 10.48 17.22
N GLU A 303 -6.65 9.19 17.52
CA GLU A 303 -7.65 8.51 18.35
C GLU A 303 -7.72 9.11 19.75
N ASP A 304 -6.57 9.35 20.38
CA ASP A 304 -6.49 9.90 21.74
C ASP A 304 -7.07 11.32 21.83
N ILE A 305 -6.66 12.24 20.97
CA ILE A 305 -7.16 13.63 21.00
C ILE A 305 -8.67 13.69 20.69
N LEU A 306 -9.18 12.81 19.84
CA LEU A 306 -10.61 12.71 19.56
C LEU A 306 -11.37 12.14 20.76
N ASN A 307 -10.84 11.14 21.44
CA ASN A 307 -11.44 10.58 22.67
C ASN A 307 -11.47 11.62 23.80
N GLN A 308 -10.51 12.54 23.84
CA GLN A 308 -10.51 13.69 24.74
C GLN A 308 -11.45 14.81 24.30
N GLY A 309 -12.15 14.68 23.18
CA GLY A 309 -13.19 15.59 22.70
C GLY A 309 -12.66 16.78 21.87
N ALA A 310 -11.49 16.64 21.21
CA ALA A 310 -10.99 17.65 20.29
C ALA A 310 -12.01 17.95 19.17
N GLN A 311 -12.16 19.22 18.82
CA GLN A 311 -13.11 19.71 17.83
C GLN A 311 -12.38 19.93 16.50
N ILE A 312 -12.20 18.84 15.74
CA ILE A 312 -11.41 18.81 14.51
C ILE A 312 -12.28 18.27 13.38
N ASP A 313 -12.24 18.91 12.22
CA ASP A 313 -12.93 18.50 11.00
C ASP A 313 -12.00 17.82 9.99
N LEU A 314 -10.70 18.19 9.98
CA LEU A 314 -9.72 17.73 9.01
C LEU A 314 -8.35 17.53 9.65
N PHE A 315 -7.68 16.46 9.25
CA PHE A 315 -6.30 16.16 9.63
C PHE A 315 -5.37 16.25 8.43
N GLY A 316 -4.28 17.01 8.56
CA GLY A 316 -3.14 16.98 7.64
C GLY A 316 -2.03 16.12 8.24
N VAL A 317 -1.85 14.90 7.73
CA VAL A 317 -0.90 13.94 8.29
C VAL A 317 0.32 13.82 7.38
N GLY A 318 1.49 14.13 7.90
CA GLY A 318 2.71 14.24 7.11
C GLY A 318 3.72 13.13 7.38
N GLU A 319 4.80 13.46 8.10
CA GLU A 319 5.97 12.60 8.30
C GLU A 319 5.62 11.17 8.71
N ARG A 320 4.81 11.00 9.76
CA ARG A 320 4.54 9.67 10.31
C ARG A 320 3.75 8.76 9.37
N LEU A 321 2.99 9.35 8.44
CA LEU A 321 2.29 8.60 7.41
C LEU A 321 3.22 8.23 6.27
N ILE A 322 3.85 9.23 5.61
CA ILE A 322 4.60 9.01 4.36
C ILE A 322 5.89 8.19 4.56
N THR A 323 6.41 8.13 5.79
CA THR A 323 7.57 7.32 6.13
C THR A 323 7.20 6.02 6.86
N ALA A 324 5.91 5.79 7.15
CA ALA A 324 5.44 4.74 8.04
C ALA A 324 6.34 4.63 9.30
N LYS A 325 6.55 5.77 9.99
CA LYS A 325 7.63 5.98 10.97
C LYS A 325 7.69 4.94 12.08
N SER A 326 6.57 4.37 12.48
CA SER A 326 6.51 3.36 13.55
C SER A 326 7.12 2.02 13.13
N GLU A 327 6.90 1.61 11.88
CA GLU A 327 7.48 0.41 11.29
C GLU A 327 7.64 0.64 9.78
N ALA A 328 8.87 0.98 9.36
CA ALA A 328 9.18 1.46 8.02
C ALA A 328 9.43 0.34 6.99
N VAL A 329 9.18 -0.92 7.34
CA VAL A 329 9.45 -2.09 6.49
C VAL A 329 8.22 -2.97 6.38
N PHE A 330 7.73 -3.19 5.15
CA PHE A 330 6.61 -4.11 4.90
C PHE A 330 7.03 -5.58 4.99
N GLY A 331 8.27 -5.88 4.59
CA GLY A 331 8.85 -7.21 4.72
C GLY A 331 8.33 -8.24 3.72
N GLY A 332 7.84 -7.81 2.58
CA GLY A 332 7.51 -8.69 1.46
C GLY A 332 8.72 -9.42 0.90
N VAL A 333 8.52 -10.61 0.42
CA VAL A 333 9.56 -11.50 -0.14
C VAL A 333 9.09 -12.13 -1.42
N TYR A 334 10.04 -12.46 -2.31
CA TYR A 334 9.85 -13.16 -3.58
C TYR A 334 10.49 -14.54 -3.48
N LYS A 335 9.72 -15.62 -3.62
CA LYS A 335 10.22 -16.96 -3.34
C LYS A 335 9.76 -17.98 -4.36
N LEU A 336 10.71 -18.81 -4.85
CA LEU A 336 10.44 -19.96 -5.71
C LEU A 336 9.54 -20.95 -4.98
N THR A 337 8.42 -21.32 -5.61
CA THR A 337 7.42 -22.24 -5.05
C THR A 337 7.22 -23.50 -5.91
N ALA A 338 7.54 -23.42 -7.19
CA ALA A 338 7.52 -24.56 -8.11
C ALA A 338 8.37 -24.31 -9.36
N ILE A 339 8.65 -25.41 -10.08
CA ILE A 339 9.24 -25.41 -11.44
C ILE A 339 8.41 -26.35 -12.31
N GLU A 340 8.54 -26.28 -13.64
CA GLU A 340 8.04 -27.30 -14.54
C GLU A 340 9.15 -28.27 -14.94
N ASP A 341 8.80 -29.57 -15.09
CA ASP A 341 9.67 -30.56 -15.72
C ASP A 341 9.55 -30.49 -17.25
N GLU A 342 10.30 -31.35 -17.95
CA GLU A 342 10.30 -31.42 -19.41
C GLU A 342 8.94 -31.81 -20.03
N ASN A 343 8.04 -32.40 -19.23
CA ASN A 343 6.68 -32.78 -19.64
C ASN A 343 5.64 -31.70 -19.27
N GLY A 344 6.06 -30.59 -18.66
CA GLY A 344 5.15 -29.53 -18.18
C GLY A 344 4.47 -29.86 -16.83
N ASN A 345 4.92 -30.90 -16.11
CA ASN A 345 4.37 -31.18 -14.79
C ASN A 345 4.96 -30.20 -13.76
N ILE A 346 4.10 -29.69 -12.88
CA ILE A 346 4.50 -28.79 -11.82
C ILE A 346 5.15 -29.56 -10.68
N ILE A 347 6.42 -29.28 -10.43
CA ILE A 347 7.21 -29.84 -9.34
C ILE A 347 7.29 -28.81 -8.23
N PRO A 348 6.63 -29.02 -7.07
CA PRO A 348 6.66 -28.07 -5.97
C PRO A 348 8.07 -27.94 -5.38
N LYS A 349 8.40 -26.72 -4.95
CA LYS A 349 9.67 -26.37 -4.28
C LYS A 349 9.39 -25.70 -2.96
N ILE A 350 10.21 -26.02 -1.96
CA ILE A 350 10.11 -25.44 -0.63
C ILE A 350 11.50 -25.06 -0.12
N LYS A 351 11.58 -23.88 0.53
CA LYS A 351 12.76 -23.55 1.32
C LYS A 351 12.53 -23.98 2.76
N ILE A 352 13.35 -24.91 3.25
CA ILE A 352 13.37 -25.29 4.66
C ILE A 352 14.27 -24.30 5.41
N SER A 353 13.87 -23.88 6.59
CA SER A 353 14.57 -22.94 7.43
C SER A 353 14.40 -23.34 8.90
N GLU A 354 15.43 -23.17 9.71
CA GLU A 354 15.34 -23.31 11.17
C GLU A 354 14.28 -22.38 11.79
N ASN A 355 14.10 -21.20 11.17
CA ASN A 355 12.99 -20.32 11.53
C ASN A 355 11.72 -20.76 10.79
N VAL A 356 10.81 -21.41 11.50
CA VAL A 356 9.52 -21.91 10.96
C VAL A 356 8.73 -20.79 10.25
N GLY A 357 8.81 -19.55 10.73
CA GLY A 357 8.17 -18.39 10.09
C GLY A 357 8.69 -18.06 8.68
N LYS A 358 9.86 -18.61 8.30
CA LYS A 358 10.46 -18.43 6.96
C LYS A 358 10.15 -19.57 5.99
N ILE A 359 9.45 -20.60 6.43
CA ILE A 359 9.03 -21.72 5.57
C ILE A 359 7.91 -21.24 4.64
N THR A 360 8.07 -21.51 3.34
CA THR A 360 7.12 -21.09 2.31
C THR A 360 5.99 -22.09 2.13
N ASN A 361 4.89 -21.68 1.52
CA ASN A 361 3.88 -22.59 0.99
C ASN A 361 4.28 -22.98 -0.45
N PRO A 362 4.54 -24.27 -0.74
CA PRO A 362 5.00 -24.72 -2.05
C PRO A 362 3.87 -24.73 -3.09
N HIS A 363 4.24 -25.04 -4.35
CA HIS A 363 3.34 -25.24 -5.48
C HIS A 363 2.80 -23.94 -6.10
N PHE A 364 2.16 -24.07 -7.27
CA PHE A 364 1.30 -23.04 -7.85
C PHE A 364 -0.07 -23.08 -7.16
N LYS A 365 -0.56 -21.94 -6.67
CA LYS A 365 -1.70 -21.85 -5.75
C LYS A 365 -2.76 -20.87 -6.22
N LYS A 366 -3.99 -21.10 -5.74
CA LYS A 366 -5.08 -20.13 -5.70
C LYS A 366 -5.32 -19.67 -4.28
N VAL A 367 -5.85 -18.48 -4.14
CA VAL A 367 -6.32 -17.91 -2.87
C VAL A 367 -7.79 -17.59 -3.00
N TYR A 368 -8.63 -18.19 -2.16
CA TYR A 368 -10.05 -17.88 -2.05
C TYR A 368 -10.33 -17.15 -0.75
N ARG A 369 -11.08 -16.05 -0.82
CA ARG A 369 -11.67 -15.42 0.37
C ARG A 369 -13.11 -15.89 0.51
N PHE A 370 -13.47 -16.34 1.70
CA PHE A 370 -14.82 -16.81 2.02
C PHE A 370 -15.60 -15.67 2.68
N PHE A 371 -16.80 -15.42 2.18
CA PHE A 371 -17.73 -14.41 2.72
C PHE A 371 -18.97 -15.12 3.24
N GLY A 372 -19.37 -14.83 4.48
CA GLY A 372 -20.61 -15.33 5.05
C GLY A 372 -21.83 -14.70 4.36
N ASN A 373 -22.73 -15.53 3.82
CA ASN A 373 -23.91 -15.03 3.09
C ASN A 373 -24.86 -14.26 3.98
N ASP A 374 -24.90 -14.57 5.29
CA ASP A 374 -25.78 -13.90 6.26
C ASP A 374 -25.23 -12.51 6.67
N THR A 375 -23.91 -12.32 6.66
CA THR A 375 -23.24 -11.13 7.21
C THR A 375 -22.54 -10.27 6.18
N GLY A 376 -22.21 -10.83 5.01
CA GLY A 376 -21.31 -10.23 4.03
C GLY A 376 -19.86 -10.08 4.52
N LYS A 377 -19.52 -10.63 5.70
CA LYS A 377 -18.20 -10.50 6.29
C LYS A 377 -17.24 -11.58 5.80
N ALA A 378 -15.97 -11.21 5.65
CA ALA A 378 -14.91 -12.14 5.34
C ALA A 378 -14.66 -13.09 6.54
N ILE A 379 -14.64 -14.39 6.27
CA ILE A 379 -14.53 -15.44 7.29
C ILE A 379 -13.10 -15.94 7.40
N ALA A 380 -12.47 -16.22 6.26
CA ALA A 380 -11.13 -16.77 6.14
C ALA A 380 -10.62 -16.64 4.71
N ASP A 381 -9.30 -16.67 4.54
CA ASP A 381 -8.67 -16.92 3.25
C ASP A 381 -8.18 -18.37 3.20
N TYR A 382 -8.34 -19.00 2.03
CA TYR A 382 -8.07 -20.40 1.83
C TYR A 382 -7.15 -20.61 0.63
N LEU A 383 -5.96 -21.12 0.91
CA LEU A 383 -4.97 -21.44 -0.10
C LEU A 383 -5.12 -22.89 -0.53
N CYS A 384 -5.24 -23.11 -1.83
CA CYS A 384 -5.30 -24.44 -2.41
C CYS A 384 -4.38 -24.58 -3.63
N VAL A 385 -4.11 -25.81 -4.05
CA VAL A 385 -3.35 -26.05 -5.28
C VAL A 385 -4.17 -25.54 -6.48
N TYR A 386 -3.50 -25.05 -7.50
CA TYR A 386 -4.14 -24.36 -8.65
C TYR A 386 -5.22 -25.17 -9.37
N ASP A 387 -5.15 -26.51 -9.34
CA ASP A 387 -6.10 -27.43 -9.94
C ASP A 387 -7.30 -27.77 -9.03
N GLU A 388 -7.30 -27.29 -7.80
CA GLU A 388 -8.46 -27.41 -6.91
C GLU A 388 -9.47 -26.29 -7.19
N THR A 389 -10.73 -26.60 -6.95
CA THR A 389 -11.84 -25.66 -6.97
C THR A 389 -12.60 -25.77 -5.66
N VAL A 390 -13.05 -24.64 -5.12
CA VAL A 390 -13.91 -24.62 -3.94
C VAL A 390 -15.36 -24.75 -4.38
N ASP A 391 -16.07 -25.73 -3.82
CA ASP A 391 -17.53 -25.88 -3.97
C ASP A 391 -18.19 -25.21 -2.75
N ASP A 392 -18.62 -23.95 -2.91
CA ASP A 392 -19.24 -23.14 -1.86
C ASP A 392 -20.73 -23.49 -1.62
N SER A 393 -21.27 -24.45 -2.39
CA SER A 393 -22.59 -25.03 -2.11
C SER A 393 -22.58 -26.05 -0.96
N ARG A 394 -21.40 -26.45 -0.50
CA ARG A 394 -21.18 -27.45 0.56
C ARG A 394 -20.37 -26.88 1.71
N ASP A 395 -20.58 -27.47 2.88
CA ASP A 395 -19.75 -27.17 4.04
C ASP A 395 -18.30 -27.59 3.79
N LEU A 396 -17.36 -26.75 4.19
CA LEU A 396 -15.92 -26.98 4.09
C LEU A 396 -15.27 -26.94 5.46
N GLU A 397 -14.46 -27.95 5.78
CA GLU A 397 -13.59 -27.90 6.95
C GLU A 397 -12.26 -27.26 6.60
N ILE A 398 -11.89 -26.21 7.32
CA ILE A 398 -10.60 -25.53 7.21
C ILE A 398 -9.84 -25.69 8.52
N PHE A 399 -8.51 -25.56 8.47
CA PHE A 399 -7.66 -25.72 9.65
C PHE A 399 -6.42 -24.83 9.59
N ASP A 400 -5.98 -24.38 10.77
CA ASP A 400 -4.75 -23.62 10.93
C ASP A 400 -3.52 -24.50 10.59
N PRO A 401 -2.73 -24.16 9.55
CA PRO A 401 -1.57 -24.94 9.16
C PRO A 401 -0.43 -24.96 10.18
N GLN A 402 -0.46 -24.11 11.20
CA GLN A 402 0.51 -24.10 12.31
C GLN A 402 -0.01 -24.84 13.54
N ALA A 403 -1.32 -25.04 13.62
CA ALA A 403 -1.99 -25.68 14.73
C ALA A 403 -3.13 -26.56 14.20
N THR A 404 -2.77 -27.67 13.53
CA THR A 404 -3.69 -28.52 12.73
C THR A 404 -4.86 -29.12 13.52
N TRP A 405 -4.81 -29.06 14.85
CA TRP A 405 -5.95 -29.40 15.73
C TRP A 405 -7.02 -28.32 15.80
N LYS A 406 -6.69 -27.07 15.43
CA LYS A 406 -7.66 -25.97 15.34
C LYS A 406 -8.37 -26.08 14.00
N ARG A 407 -9.59 -26.60 14.04
CA ARG A 407 -10.42 -26.82 12.86
C ARG A 407 -11.70 -26.01 12.94
N LYS A 408 -12.16 -25.51 11.80
CA LYS A 408 -13.40 -24.76 11.66
C LYS A 408 -14.21 -25.31 10.49
N ARG A 409 -15.48 -25.55 10.72
CA ARG A 409 -16.43 -25.82 9.63
C ARG A 409 -17.03 -24.52 9.15
N VAL A 410 -16.85 -24.21 7.87
CA VAL A 410 -17.43 -23.06 7.18
C VAL A 410 -18.65 -23.57 6.41
N TYR A 411 -19.77 -22.87 6.57
CA TYR A 411 -21.05 -23.17 5.93
C TYR A 411 -21.74 -21.87 5.51
N ASN A 412 -22.68 -21.95 4.56
CA ASN A 412 -23.43 -20.80 4.05
C ASN A 412 -22.53 -19.62 3.69
N PHE A 413 -21.59 -19.84 2.80
CA PHE A 413 -20.60 -18.87 2.37
C PHE A 413 -20.53 -18.79 0.83
N THR A 414 -19.93 -17.71 0.34
CA THR A 414 -19.50 -17.54 -1.06
C THR A 414 -17.98 -17.47 -1.10
N ALA A 415 -17.36 -18.21 -2.02
CA ALA A 415 -15.92 -18.21 -2.24
C ALA A 415 -15.55 -17.32 -3.43
N LYS A 416 -14.65 -16.35 -3.22
CA LYS A 416 -14.13 -15.47 -4.27
C LYS A 416 -12.63 -15.68 -4.43
N GLU A 417 -12.19 -16.00 -5.64
CA GLU A 417 -10.76 -16.06 -5.96
C GLU A 417 -10.17 -14.65 -5.94
N LEU A 418 -9.05 -14.46 -5.24
CA LEU A 418 -8.40 -13.16 -5.05
C LEU A 418 -7.35 -12.84 -6.11
N LEU A 419 -6.60 -13.86 -6.57
CA LEU A 419 -5.56 -13.68 -7.59
C LEU A 419 -6.22 -13.63 -8.97
N VAL A 420 -6.17 -12.45 -9.61
CA VAL A 420 -6.67 -12.26 -10.96
C VAL A 420 -5.53 -12.27 -11.97
N PRO A 421 -5.74 -12.72 -13.22
CA PRO A 421 -4.71 -12.69 -14.26
C PRO A 421 -4.37 -11.24 -14.62
N ILE A 422 -3.09 -10.89 -14.59
CA ILE A 422 -2.55 -9.59 -14.96
C ILE A 422 -1.88 -9.68 -16.34
N PHE A 423 -0.93 -10.61 -16.49
CA PHE A 423 -0.29 -10.94 -17.75
C PHE A 423 -0.56 -12.39 -18.12
N LYS A 424 -0.73 -12.65 -19.41
CA LYS A 424 -0.83 -13.98 -19.99
C LYS A 424 0.04 -14.06 -21.23
N ASN A 425 1.02 -14.96 -21.23
CA ASN A 425 2.04 -15.09 -22.27
C ASN A 425 2.71 -13.73 -22.62
N GLY A 426 3.01 -12.93 -21.60
CA GLY A 426 3.61 -11.58 -21.76
C GLY A 426 2.64 -10.46 -22.13
N GLU A 427 1.39 -10.77 -22.45
CA GLU A 427 0.38 -9.78 -22.83
C GLU A 427 -0.43 -9.33 -21.62
N LEU A 428 -0.60 -8.01 -21.45
CA LEU A 428 -1.43 -7.43 -20.39
C LEU A 428 -2.91 -7.76 -20.68
N VAL A 429 -3.53 -8.52 -19.77
CA VAL A 429 -4.95 -8.90 -19.87
C VAL A 429 -5.83 -8.20 -18.81
N TYR A 430 -5.22 -7.54 -17.83
CA TYR A 430 -5.90 -6.83 -16.76
C TYR A 430 -6.24 -5.40 -17.18
N LYS A 431 -7.50 -5.02 -16.97
CA LYS A 431 -7.93 -3.64 -17.15
C LYS A 431 -7.75 -2.88 -15.84
N LEU A 432 -6.81 -1.95 -15.82
CA LEU A 432 -6.58 -1.08 -14.67
C LEU A 432 -7.84 -0.26 -14.35
N PRO A 433 -8.35 -0.30 -13.11
CA PRO A 433 -9.44 0.57 -12.65
C PRO A 433 -8.93 2.02 -12.51
N LYS A 434 -9.85 2.98 -12.44
CA LYS A 434 -9.52 4.34 -12.03
C LYS A 434 -9.14 4.36 -10.55
N LEU A 435 -8.27 5.28 -10.16
CA LEU A 435 -7.79 5.38 -8.79
C LEU A 435 -8.92 5.63 -7.78
N ASP A 436 -9.94 6.41 -8.14
CA ASP A 436 -11.14 6.62 -7.31
C ASP A 436 -11.92 5.31 -7.07
N ASP A 437 -12.01 4.46 -8.10
CA ASP A 437 -12.66 3.16 -7.99
C ASP A 437 -11.86 2.22 -7.07
N ILE A 438 -10.51 2.30 -7.12
CA ILE A 438 -9.63 1.55 -6.23
C ILE A 438 -9.81 2.01 -4.77
N GLN A 439 -9.87 3.33 -4.51
CA GLN A 439 -10.11 3.85 -3.16
C GLN A 439 -11.45 3.37 -2.62
N LYS A 440 -12.52 3.45 -3.44
CA LYS A 440 -13.84 2.98 -3.08
C LYS A 440 -13.84 1.48 -2.79
N TYR A 441 -13.24 0.69 -3.68
CA TYR A 441 -13.08 -0.75 -3.51
C TYR A 441 -12.34 -1.07 -2.21
N CYS A 442 -11.25 -0.36 -1.89
CA CYS A 442 -10.52 -0.53 -0.65
C CYS A 442 -11.43 -0.34 0.58
N ALA A 443 -12.21 0.74 0.61
CA ALA A 443 -13.15 1.01 1.70
C ALA A 443 -14.18 -0.13 1.83
N GLU A 444 -14.79 -0.55 0.72
CA GLU A 444 -15.77 -1.65 0.69
C GLU A 444 -15.16 -2.97 1.18
N GLN A 445 -13.92 -3.30 0.76
CA GLN A 445 -13.25 -4.52 1.18
C GLN A 445 -12.85 -4.50 2.67
N VAL A 446 -12.38 -3.36 3.18
CA VAL A 446 -12.09 -3.19 4.62
C VAL A 446 -13.36 -3.32 5.45
N ASP A 447 -14.49 -2.85 4.95
CA ASP A 447 -15.79 -2.98 5.63
C ASP A 447 -16.27 -4.43 5.72
N THR A 448 -15.80 -5.33 4.85
CA THR A 448 -16.09 -6.77 4.99
C THR A 448 -15.38 -7.42 6.16
N LEU A 449 -14.30 -6.84 6.69
CA LEU A 449 -13.59 -7.39 7.83
C LEU A 449 -14.38 -7.18 9.13
N TRP A 450 -14.22 -8.10 10.07
CA TRP A 450 -14.76 -7.98 11.42
C TRP A 450 -14.07 -6.85 12.19
N ASP A 451 -14.76 -6.20 13.11
CA ASP A 451 -14.22 -5.08 13.87
C ASP A 451 -13.04 -5.50 14.74
N GLU A 452 -13.05 -6.74 15.22
CA GLU A 452 -11.94 -7.32 15.99
C GLU A 452 -10.64 -7.42 15.20
N VAL A 453 -10.70 -7.67 13.89
CA VAL A 453 -9.53 -7.68 12.97
C VAL A 453 -9.02 -6.26 12.72
N LYS A 454 -9.91 -5.26 12.81
CA LYS A 454 -9.61 -3.85 12.54
C LYS A 454 -9.02 -3.09 13.73
N ARG A 455 -8.88 -3.68 14.91
CA ARG A 455 -8.28 -3.02 16.09
C ARG A 455 -6.86 -2.57 15.79
N PHE A 456 -6.45 -1.46 16.40
CA PHE A 456 -5.06 -0.99 16.33
C PHE A 456 -4.16 -1.78 17.28
N ASP A 457 -4.67 -2.12 18.45
CA ASP A 457 -3.99 -2.91 19.46
C ASP A 457 -4.62 -4.29 19.58
N ASN A 458 -3.78 -5.31 19.63
CA ASN A 458 -4.18 -6.71 19.81
C ASN A 458 -5.37 -7.11 18.90
N PRO A 459 -5.25 -6.95 17.57
CA PRO A 459 -6.30 -7.37 16.65
C PRO A 459 -6.48 -8.88 16.70
N HIS A 460 -7.70 -9.33 16.41
CA HIS A 460 -7.93 -10.76 16.21
C HIS A 460 -7.17 -11.25 14.97
N THR A 461 -6.50 -12.39 15.08
CA THR A 461 -5.80 -13.02 13.98
C THR A 461 -6.81 -13.54 12.96
N TYR A 462 -6.73 -13.05 11.73
CA TYR A 462 -7.53 -13.54 10.63
C TYR A 462 -7.04 -14.92 10.16
N TYR A 463 -7.95 -15.79 9.76
CA TYR A 463 -7.64 -17.16 9.36
C TYR A 463 -7.12 -17.18 7.92
N VAL A 464 -5.91 -17.72 7.73
CA VAL A 464 -5.30 -18.01 6.43
C VAL A 464 -4.94 -19.50 6.43
N ASP A 465 -5.81 -20.31 5.89
CA ASP A 465 -5.79 -21.76 6.00
C ASP A 465 -5.41 -22.44 4.68
N LEU A 466 -4.95 -23.67 4.75
CA LEU A 466 -4.53 -24.44 3.58
C LEU A 466 -5.54 -25.55 3.25
N SER A 467 -5.66 -25.90 1.96
CA SER A 467 -6.33 -27.14 1.56
C SER A 467 -5.56 -28.36 2.08
N GLN A 468 -6.26 -29.46 2.30
CA GLN A 468 -5.61 -30.71 2.72
C GLN A 468 -4.54 -31.15 1.71
N LYS A 469 -4.83 -31.04 0.41
CA LYS A 469 -3.89 -31.37 -0.66
C LYS A 469 -2.61 -30.52 -0.60
N LEU A 470 -2.74 -29.20 -0.42
CA LEU A 470 -1.59 -28.30 -0.30
C LEU A 470 -0.79 -28.57 0.99
N TRP A 471 -1.50 -28.84 2.08
CA TRP A 471 -0.87 -29.23 3.35
C TRP A 471 -0.07 -30.53 3.21
N ASP A 472 -0.63 -31.57 2.62
CA ASP A 472 0.03 -32.87 2.44
C ASP A 472 1.31 -32.74 1.57
N ILE A 473 1.26 -31.91 0.53
CA ILE A 473 2.45 -31.58 -0.29
C ILE A 473 3.52 -30.90 0.55
N LYS A 474 3.12 -29.91 1.34
CA LYS A 474 4.04 -29.16 2.21
C LYS A 474 4.68 -30.05 3.26
N ASP A 475 3.88 -30.84 3.96
CA ASP A 475 4.32 -31.76 5.01
C ASP A 475 5.29 -32.81 4.46
N ARG A 476 4.97 -33.43 3.32
CA ARG A 476 5.87 -34.36 2.61
C ARG A 476 7.23 -33.71 2.31
N LEU A 477 7.25 -32.52 1.71
CA LEU A 477 8.49 -31.83 1.34
C LEU A 477 9.34 -31.47 2.56
N LEU A 478 8.70 -31.10 3.68
CA LEU A 478 9.42 -30.86 4.94
C LEU A 478 10.08 -32.12 5.50
N HIS A 479 9.39 -33.27 5.41
CA HIS A 479 9.92 -34.56 5.84
C HIS A 479 11.03 -35.09 4.92
N GLU A 480 10.92 -34.90 3.62
CA GLU A 480 11.95 -35.28 2.64
C GLU A 480 13.24 -34.45 2.83
N GLY A 481 13.11 -33.13 2.95
CA GLY A 481 14.23 -32.22 3.16
C GLY A 481 14.95 -32.41 4.51
N GLY A 482 14.19 -32.68 5.59
CA GLY A 482 14.74 -32.95 6.91
C GLY A 482 15.48 -34.31 7.04
N ARG A 483 15.39 -35.19 6.04
CA ARG A 483 16.15 -36.45 6.00
C ARG A 483 17.54 -36.31 5.36
N LEU A 484 17.79 -35.24 4.60
CA LEU A 484 19.06 -35.00 3.94
C LEU A 484 20.16 -34.53 4.92
N ASP A 485 19.79 -34.09 6.13
CA ASP A 485 20.68 -33.58 7.17
C ASP A 485 20.94 -34.57 8.32
N ARG A 486 20.66 -35.88 8.15
CA ARG A 486 20.93 -36.95 9.15
C ARG A 486 21.89 -38.00 8.64
#